data_e9ec8b5b5a06748dcb06c4f770f12c94
#
_entry.id   e9ec8b5b5a06748dcb06c4f770f12c94
#
_cell.length_a   1.000
_cell.length_b   1.000
_cell.length_c   1.000
_cell.angle_alpha   90.00
_cell.angle_beta   90.00
_cell.angle_gamma   90.00
#
_symmetry.space_group_name_H-M   'P 1'
#
loop_
_entity.id
_entity.type
_entity.pdbx_description
1 polymer ?
#
loop_
_entity_poly.entity_id
_entity_poly.type
_entity_poly.pdbx_seq_one_letter_code
_entity_poly.pdbx_strand_id
1 'polypeptide(L)'
;MPVTLYQSNWHLSEESLNHLTLPSYEPCRILIVDDAPSVRESLGWLLLDEPGLSVIGDAANGSEAIQQATYLDPDLVILDIELPDMDGFVVTRQLKALPRPPLVVLLSIHSDDISRQRGAQAGCDAFVEKGLGWPGLLSVLQKVLTDRRS
;
A
#
# COMPACT_ATOMS: atom_id res chain seq x y z
N MET A 1 -30.39 3.41 19.43
CA MET A 1 -30.47 2.72 19.66
C MET A 1 -30.15 2.25 19.73
N PRO A 2 -29.98 2.52 19.57
CA PRO A 2 -29.72 1.87 19.74
C PRO A 2 -29.25 1.02 19.89
N VAL A 3 -28.66 1.02 19.91
CA VAL A 3 -28.20 0.05 20.17
C VAL A 3 -28.42 -0.68 21.06
N THR A 4 -28.86 -0.35 21.55
CA THR A 4 -29.16 -1.10 22.43
C THR A 4 -29.55 -2.26 22.25
N LEU A 5 -29.69 -2.39 21.49
CA LEU A 5 -30.02 -3.40 21.26
C LEU A 5 -29.63 -4.35 21.37
N TYR A 6 -29.31 -4.31 21.55
CA TYR A 6 -28.94 -5.37 21.68
C TYR A 6 -28.36 -5.78 22.76
N GLN A 7 -28.31 -5.16 23.47
CA GLN A 7 -27.64 -5.41 24.52
C GLN A 7 -28.00 -6.47 25.40
N SER A 8 -29.13 -6.58 25.72
CA SER A 8 -29.58 -7.57 26.67
C SER A 8 -29.37 -8.97 26.24
N ASN A 9 -29.35 -9.21 24.94
CA ASN A 9 -29.27 -10.56 24.49
C ASN A 9 -27.94 -10.91 24.01
N TRP A 10 -27.10 -10.00 24.09
CA TRP A 10 -25.95 -10.13 23.38
C TRP A 10 -24.78 -10.12 24.19
N HIS A 11 -24.91 -10.36 25.44
CA HIS A 11 -23.79 -10.29 26.31
C HIS A 11 -22.80 -11.36 26.01
N LEU A 12 -21.94 -11.06 25.09
CA LEU A 12 -20.76 -11.86 24.88
C LEU A 12 -19.73 -11.39 25.87
N SER A 13 -18.97 -12.30 26.45
CA SER A 13 -17.84 -11.93 27.27
C SER A 13 -16.79 -11.30 26.39
N GLU A 14 -15.89 -10.55 26.98
CA GLU A 14 -14.76 -10.02 26.24
C GLU A 14 -13.97 -11.10 25.53
N GLU A 15 -13.83 -12.23 26.19
CA GLU A 15 -13.18 -13.39 25.63
C GLU A 15 -13.89 -13.90 24.38
N SER A 16 -15.21 -13.97 24.42
CA SER A 16 -16.01 -14.38 23.27
C SER A 16 -15.90 -13.37 22.13
N LEU A 17 -15.93 -12.09 22.45
CA LEU A 17 -15.80 -11.04 21.45
C LEU A 17 -14.42 -11.08 20.81
N ASN A 18 -13.38 -11.27 21.59
CA ASN A 18 -12.04 -11.37 21.05
C ASN A 18 -11.91 -12.57 20.13
N HIS A 19 -12.54 -13.64 20.46
CA HIS A 19 -12.54 -14.84 19.64
C HIS A 19 -13.28 -14.62 18.32
N LEU A 20 -14.41 -13.92 18.39
CA LEU A 20 -15.22 -13.63 17.21
C LEU A 20 -14.59 -12.60 16.30
N THR A 21 -13.83 -11.68 16.87
CA THR A 21 -13.22 -10.61 16.07
C THR A 21 -11.82 -10.94 15.61
N LEU A 22 -11.36 -12.13 15.87
CA LEU A 22 -10.09 -12.57 15.34
C LEU A 22 -10.22 -12.89 13.87
N PRO A 23 -9.22 -12.63 13.13
CA PRO A 23 -8.04 -11.88 13.46
C PRO A 23 -8.36 -10.41 13.54
N SER A 24 -7.62 -9.71 14.36
CA SER A 24 -7.77 -8.27 14.35
C SER A 24 -7.20 -7.79 13.04
N TYR A 25 -8.03 -7.19 12.26
CA TYR A 25 -7.59 -6.67 11.00
C TYR A 25 -6.98 -5.31 11.23
N GLU A 26 -5.70 -5.28 11.44
CA GLU A 26 -5.01 -4.02 11.33
C GLU A 26 -4.95 -3.70 9.85
N PRO A 27 -5.33 -2.48 9.45
CA PRO A 27 -5.27 -2.14 8.04
C PRO A 27 -3.82 -2.11 7.56
N CYS A 28 -3.65 -2.44 6.29
CA CYS A 28 -2.37 -2.27 5.62
C CYS A 28 -2.09 -0.77 5.49
N ARG A 29 -0.96 -0.34 6.02
CA ARG A 29 -0.57 1.08 6.05
C ARG A 29 0.21 1.40 4.77
N ILE A 30 -0.31 2.34 4.00
CA ILE A 30 0.18 2.61 2.64
C ILE A 30 0.76 4.00 2.52
N LEU A 31 1.95 4.09 1.93
CA LEU A 31 2.57 5.34 1.51
C LEU A 31 2.42 5.47 -0.01
N ILE A 32 1.95 6.61 -0.49
CA ILE A 32 1.80 6.88 -1.91
C ILE A 32 2.90 7.82 -2.38
N VAL A 33 3.62 7.44 -3.43
CA VAL A 33 4.74 8.23 -3.96
C VAL A 33 4.53 8.50 -5.44
N ASP A 34 4.31 9.76 -5.79
CA ASP A 34 4.13 10.22 -7.16
C ASP A 34 4.36 11.73 -7.18
N ASP A 35 5.03 12.25 -8.21
CA ASP A 35 5.33 13.68 -8.28
C ASP A 35 4.10 14.53 -8.62
N ALA A 36 3.06 13.94 -9.19
CA ALA A 36 1.83 14.64 -9.53
C ALA A 36 0.85 14.69 -8.36
N PRO A 37 0.56 15.87 -7.82
CA PRO A 37 -0.41 15.97 -6.70
C PRO A 37 -1.77 15.38 -7.04
N SER A 38 -2.22 15.54 -8.30
CA SER A 38 -3.50 15.01 -8.74
C SER A 38 -3.54 13.48 -8.68
N VAL A 39 -2.43 12.83 -8.98
CA VAL A 39 -2.35 11.36 -8.90
C VAL A 39 -2.38 10.91 -7.45
N ARG A 40 -1.60 11.55 -6.58
CA ARG A 40 -1.61 11.23 -5.15
C ARG A 40 -3.00 11.38 -4.56
N GLU A 41 -3.69 12.46 -4.92
CA GLU A 41 -5.04 12.71 -4.45
C GLU A 41 -6.02 11.67 -4.96
N SER A 42 -5.97 11.35 -6.25
CA SER A 42 -6.84 10.33 -6.85
C SER A 42 -6.64 8.96 -6.21
N LEU A 43 -5.39 8.57 -5.97
CA LEU A 43 -5.08 7.32 -5.30
C LEU A 43 -5.60 7.32 -3.87
N GLY A 44 -5.45 8.44 -3.17
CA GLY A 44 -5.97 8.58 -1.83
C GLY A 44 -7.47 8.38 -1.77
N TRP A 45 -8.20 8.98 -2.69
CA TRP A 45 -9.65 8.82 -2.78
C TRP A 45 -10.06 7.39 -3.08
N LEU A 46 -9.35 6.76 -4.02
CA LEU A 46 -9.62 5.37 -4.38
C LEU A 46 -9.49 4.45 -3.17
N LEU A 47 -8.41 4.64 -2.41
CA LEU A 47 -8.10 3.72 -1.31
C LEU A 47 -8.86 4.03 -0.03
N LEU A 48 -9.46 5.22 0.06
CA LEU A 48 -10.16 5.66 1.26
C LEU A 48 -11.29 4.71 1.67
N ASP A 49 -12.03 4.22 0.69
CA ASP A 49 -13.19 3.38 0.96
C ASP A 49 -12.87 1.88 0.93
N GLU A 50 -11.62 1.52 0.72
CA GLU A 50 -11.26 0.11 0.64
C GLU A 50 -11.01 -0.47 2.03
N PRO A 51 -11.80 -1.48 2.44
CA PRO A 51 -11.60 -2.11 3.74
C PRO A 51 -10.20 -2.71 3.83
N GLY A 52 -9.58 -2.51 4.96
CA GLY A 52 -8.26 -3.10 5.21
C GLY A 52 -7.10 -2.31 4.64
N LEU A 53 -7.34 -1.17 4.01
CA LEU A 53 -6.27 -0.30 3.50
C LEU A 53 -6.33 1.08 4.18
N SER A 54 -5.18 1.61 4.52
CA SER A 54 -5.08 2.92 5.16
C SER A 54 -3.92 3.70 4.57
N VAL A 55 -4.20 4.82 3.94
CA VAL A 55 -3.14 5.70 3.43
C VAL A 55 -2.63 6.54 4.59
N ILE A 56 -1.35 6.39 4.91
CA ILE A 56 -0.75 7.05 6.08
C ILE A 56 0.14 8.23 5.72
N GLY A 57 0.39 8.44 4.46
CA GLY A 57 1.22 9.56 4.01
C GLY A 57 1.41 9.53 2.52
N ASP A 58 2.06 10.56 2.01
CA ASP A 58 2.42 10.65 0.60
C ASP A 58 3.78 11.35 0.45
N ALA A 59 4.38 11.19 -0.72
CA ALA A 59 5.64 11.83 -1.04
C ALA A 59 5.65 12.21 -2.52
N ALA A 60 6.35 13.28 -2.84
CA ALA A 60 6.39 13.83 -4.19
C ALA A 60 7.67 13.46 -4.95
N ASN A 61 8.63 12.88 -4.27
CA ASN A 61 9.92 12.54 -4.88
C ASN A 61 10.59 11.41 -4.10
N GLY A 62 11.69 10.91 -4.62
CA GLY A 62 12.36 9.76 -4.02
C GLY A 62 12.96 10.02 -2.64
N SER A 63 13.58 11.20 -2.48
CA SER A 63 14.15 11.57 -1.18
C SER A 63 13.08 11.63 -0.10
N GLU A 64 11.96 12.27 -0.39
CA GLU A 64 10.80 12.31 0.52
C GLU A 64 10.26 10.91 0.80
N ALA A 65 10.20 10.06 -0.23
CA ALA A 65 9.71 8.70 -0.08
C ALA A 65 10.54 7.92 0.95
N ILE A 66 11.85 7.99 0.84
CA ILE A 66 12.75 7.30 1.77
C ILE A 66 12.60 7.87 3.17
N GLN A 67 12.52 9.19 3.28
CA GLN A 67 12.36 9.87 4.57
C GLN A 67 11.04 9.48 5.24
N GLN A 68 9.94 9.55 4.50
CA GLN A 68 8.62 9.19 5.00
C GLN A 68 8.54 7.71 5.36
N ALA A 69 9.12 6.84 4.54
CA ALA A 69 9.12 5.41 4.83
C ALA A 69 9.90 5.09 6.09
N THR A 70 11.01 5.77 6.31
CA THR A 70 11.83 5.59 7.50
C THR A 70 11.06 6.04 8.75
N TYR A 71 10.35 7.14 8.65
CA TYR A 71 9.63 7.71 9.79
C TYR A 71 8.31 6.98 10.07
N LEU A 72 7.54 6.69 9.04
CA LEU A 72 6.20 6.12 9.17
C LEU A 72 6.17 4.60 9.22
N ASP A 73 7.20 3.95 8.72
CA ASP A 73 7.31 2.49 8.68
C ASP A 73 6.08 1.85 8.02
N PRO A 74 5.79 2.18 6.76
CA PRO A 74 4.60 1.66 6.07
C PRO A 74 4.71 0.16 5.79
N ASP A 75 3.56 -0.47 5.61
CA ASP A 75 3.51 -1.88 5.20
C ASP A 75 3.68 -2.03 3.70
N LEU A 76 3.24 -1.03 2.94
CA LEU A 76 3.28 -1.07 1.49
C LEU A 76 3.50 0.34 0.94
N VAL A 77 4.28 0.43 -0.12
CA VAL A 77 4.52 1.69 -0.82
C VAL A 77 4.06 1.54 -2.27
N ILE A 78 3.20 2.44 -2.69
CA ILE A 78 2.81 2.57 -4.10
C ILE A 78 3.73 3.63 -4.68
N LEU A 79 4.54 3.26 -5.65
CA LEU A 79 5.67 4.06 -6.07
C LEU A 79 5.72 4.24 -7.58
N ASP A 80 5.64 5.49 -8.03
CA ASP A 80 5.87 5.82 -9.44
C ASP A 80 7.35 5.62 -9.77
N ILE A 81 7.63 5.04 -10.92
CA ILE A 81 9.01 4.87 -11.38
C ILE A 81 9.62 6.21 -11.76
N GLU A 82 8.84 7.10 -12.35
CA GLU A 82 9.36 8.39 -12.85
C GLU A 82 9.22 9.48 -11.79
N LEU A 83 10.27 9.68 -11.02
CA LEU A 83 10.33 10.72 -10.02
C LEU A 83 11.36 11.78 -10.42
N PRO A 84 11.20 13.02 -9.93
CA PRO A 84 12.06 14.12 -10.39
C PRO A 84 13.51 14.04 -9.92
N ASP A 85 13.76 13.42 -8.78
CA ASP A 85 15.09 13.43 -8.17
C ASP A 85 15.85 12.10 -8.30
N MET A 86 15.14 11.01 -8.41
CA MET A 86 15.77 9.71 -8.60
C MET A 86 14.80 8.72 -9.21
N ASP A 87 15.35 7.70 -9.82
CA ASP A 87 14.63 6.64 -10.47
C ASP A 87 13.90 5.78 -9.43
N GLY A 88 12.69 5.39 -9.72
CA GLY A 88 11.89 4.54 -8.82
C GLY A 88 12.52 3.18 -8.52
N PHE A 89 13.35 2.66 -9.42
CA PHE A 89 14.07 1.41 -9.14
C PHE A 89 15.12 1.61 -8.04
N VAL A 90 15.76 2.77 -8.02
CA VAL A 90 16.70 3.13 -6.96
C VAL A 90 15.96 3.27 -5.63
N VAL A 91 14.82 3.94 -5.63
CA VAL A 91 13.99 4.09 -4.43
C VAL A 91 13.57 2.71 -3.91
N THR A 92 13.15 1.82 -4.83
CA THR A 92 12.77 0.45 -4.45
C THR A 92 13.89 -0.27 -3.73
N ARG A 93 15.10 -0.21 -4.28
CA ARG A 93 16.25 -0.86 -3.63
C ARG A 93 16.51 -0.31 -2.24
N GLN A 94 16.38 1.01 -2.06
CA GLN A 94 16.59 1.64 -0.76
C GLN A 94 15.49 1.26 0.22
N LEU A 95 14.24 1.21 -0.22
CA LEU A 95 13.13 0.78 0.62
C LEU A 95 13.30 -0.67 1.06
N LYS A 96 13.74 -1.52 0.14
CA LYS A 96 13.94 -2.94 0.46
C LYS A 96 15.14 -3.18 1.37
N ALA A 97 16.03 -2.20 1.52
CA ALA A 97 17.15 -2.29 2.43
C ALA A 97 16.83 -1.80 3.86
N LEU A 98 15.62 -1.31 4.09
CA LEU A 98 15.20 -0.89 5.44
C LEU A 98 15.08 -2.10 6.37
N PRO A 99 15.21 -1.89 7.68
CA PRO A 99 15.11 -3.02 8.65
C PRO A 99 13.81 -3.79 8.56
N ARG A 100 12.70 -3.09 8.28
CA ARG A 100 11.40 -3.71 8.03
C ARG A 100 10.96 -3.27 6.65
N PRO A 101 11.44 -3.95 5.60
CA PRO A 101 11.16 -3.49 4.24
C PRO A 101 9.67 -3.59 3.91
N PRO A 102 9.09 -2.51 3.37
CA PRO A 102 7.70 -2.56 2.95
C PRO A 102 7.56 -3.37 1.67
N LEU A 103 6.34 -3.80 1.38
CA LEU A 103 6.01 -4.26 0.04
C LEU A 103 6.07 -3.04 -0.88
N VAL A 104 6.55 -3.24 -2.10
CA VAL A 104 6.66 -2.15 -3.08
C VAL A 104 5.89 -2.52 -4.35
N VAL A 105 4.91 -1.69 -4.69
CA VAL A 105 4.15 -1.81 -5.92
C VAL A 105 4.55 -0.65 -6.82
N LEU A 106 5.21 -0.97 -7.92
CA LEU A 106 5.67 0.04 -8.87
C LEU A 106 4.56 0.39 -9.86
N LEU A 107 4.39 1.68 -10.11
CA LEU A 107 3.49 2.17 -11.14
C LEU A 107 4.31 2.76 -12.28
N SER A 108 3.95 2.44 -13.52
CA SER A 108 4.64 2.97 -14.69
C SER A 108 3.68 3.16 -15.85
N ILE A 109 3.93 4.20 -16.65
CA ILE A 109 3.24 4.35 -17.92
C ILE A 109 3.81 3.41 -18.96
N HIS A 110 4.97 2.81 -18.68
CA HIS A 110 5.63 1.87 -19.58
C HIS A 110 5.57 0.46 -18.98
N SER A 111 5.06 -0.49 -19.75
CA SER A 111 4.94 -1.86 -19.29
C SER A 111 5.80 -2.84 -20.08
N ASP A 112 6.89 -2.35 -20.68
CA ASP A 112 7.77 -3.22 -21.44
C ASP A 112 8.51 -4.23 -20.54
N ASP A 113 9.01 -5.29 -21.16
CA ASP A 113 9.67 -6.36 -20.43
C ASP A 113 10.92 -5.91 -19.70
N ILE A 114 11.63 -4.93 -20.24
CA ILE A 114 12.84 -4.41 -19.61
C ILE A 114 12.52 -3.69 -18.30
N SER A 115 11.49 -2.86 -18.31
CA SER A 115 11.04 -2.17 -17.08
C SER A 115 10.58 -3.14 -16.02
N ARG A 116 9.80 -4.15 -16.41
CA ARG A 116 9.33 -5.17 -15.49
C ARG A 116 10.48 -5.96 -14.88
N GLN A 117 11.47 -6.30 -15.72
CA GLN A 117 12.65 -7.01 -15.27
C GLN A 117 13.47 -6.16 -14.29
N ARG A 118 13.64 -4.89 -14.59
CA ARG A 118 14.35 -3.96 -13.70
C ARG A 118 13.63 -3.82 -12.36
N GLY A 119 12.32 -3.76 -12.39
CA GLY A 119 11.52 -3.71 -11.17
C GLY A 119 11.74 -4.95 -10.31
N ALA A 120 11.68 -6.12 -10.93
CA ALA A 120 11.91 -7.38 -10.23
C ALA A 120 13.32 -7.45 -9.64
N GLN A 121 14.32 -7.01 -10.39
CA GLN A 121 15.70 -6.97 -9.92
C GLN A 121 15.89 -6.00 -8.76
N ALA A 122 15.14 -4.91 -8.76
CA ALA A 122 15.18 -3.95 -7.66
C ALA A 122 14.46 -4.47 -6.41
N GLY A 123 13.66 -5.51 -6.54
CA GLY A 123 12.97 -6.14 -5.43
C GLY A 123 11.51 -5.75 -5.28
N CYS A 124 10.88 -5.16 -6.30
CA CYS A 124 9.47 -4.83 -6.19
C CYS A 124 8.61 -6.09 -6.05
N ASP A 125 7.48 -5.96 -5.40
CA ASP A 125 6.55 -7.07 -5.18
C ASP A 125 5.49 -7.14 -6.26
N ALA A 126 5.25 -6.03 -6.95
CA ALA A 126 4.35 -5.99 -8.09
C ALA A 126 4.67 -4.80 -8.98
N PHE A 127 4.27 -4.91 -10.24
CA PHE A 127 4.47 -3.88 -11.25
C PHE A 127 3.12 -3.66 -11.93
N VAL A 128 2.63 -2.41 -11.91
CA VAL A 128 1.32 -2.08 -12.47
C VAL A 128 1.47 -0.99 -13.51
N GLU A 129 0.88 -1.22 -14.68
CA GLU A 129 0.83 -0.20 -15.72
C GLU A 129 -0.27 0.80 -15.39
N LYS A 130 0.07 2.10 -15.41
CA LYS A 130 -0.89 3.15 -15.08
C LYS A 130 -2.10 3.18 -16.01
N GLY A 131 -1.92 2.75 -17.25
CA GLY A 131 -3.00 2.74 -18.25
C GLY A 131 -4.11 1.75 -17.98
N LEU A 132 -3.92 0.81 -17.06
CA LEU A 132 -4.95 -0.17 -16.72
C LEU A 132 -6.02 0.38 -15.78
N GLY A 133 -5.80 1.59 -15.26
CA GLY A 133 -6.74 2.23 -14.36
C GLY A 133 -6.68 1.67 -12.94
N TRP A 134 -7.51 2.26 -12.09
CA TRP A 134 -7.49 1.94 -10.67
C TRP A 134 -8.01 0.56 -10.30
N PRO A 135 -9.04 0.01 -10.98
CA PRO A 135 -9.49 -1.36 -10.66
C PRO A 135 -8.38 -2.40 -10.79
N GLY A 136 -7.49 -2.22 -11.78
CA GLY A 136 -6.32 -3.09 -11.93
C GLY A 136 -5.36 -2.99 -10.76
N LEU A 137 -5.16 -1.77 -10.25
CA LEU A 137 -4.30 -1.56 -9.08
C LEU A 137 -4.89 -2.25 -7.84
N LEU A 138 -6.19 -2.10 -7.60
CA LEU A 138 -6.83 -2.75 -6.45
C LEU A 138 -6.68 -4.27 -6.49
N SER A 139 -6.85 -4.87 -7.65
CA SER A 139 -6.65 -6.31 -7.82
C SER A 139 -5.23 -6.72 -7.46
N VAL A 140 -4.26 -5.95 -7.90
CA VAL A 140 -2.85 -6.23 -7.60
C VAL A 140 -2.57 -6.09 -6.12
N LEU A 141 -3.09 -5.03 -5.48
CA LEU A 141 -2.91 -4.83 -4.04
C LEU A 141 -3.48 -6.00 -3.25
N GLN A 142 -4.67 -6.45 -3.60
CA GLN A 142 -5.30 -7.59 -2.95
C GLN A 142 -4.47 -8.86 -3.10
N LYS A 143 -3.93 -9.09 -4.28
CA LYS A 143 -3.11 -10.25 -4.54
C LYS A 143 -1.80 -10.21 -3.75
N VAL A 144 -1.12 -9.09 -3.74
CA VAL A 144 0.16 -8.93 -3.04
C VAL A 144 -0.04 -9.14 -1.54
N LEU A 145 -1.11 -8.59 -0.99
CA LEU A 145 -1.40 -8.74 0.43
C LEU A 145 -1.81 -10.17 0.78
N THR A 146 -2.54 -10.83 -0.09
CA THR A 146 -2.92 -12.23 0.11
C THR A 146 -1.68 -13.13 0.08
N ASP A 147 -0.80 -12.94 -0.89
CA ASP A 147 0.43 -13.72 -1.02
C ASP A 147 1.33 -13.54 0.19
N ARG A 148 1.37 -12.31 0.73
CA ARG A 148 2.16 -12.04 1.93
C ARG A 148 1.66 -12.82 3.14
N ARG A 149 0.34 -13.02 3.25
CA ARG A 149 -0.27 -13.73 4.37
C ARG A 149 -0.12 -15.23 4.27
N SER A 150 0.18 -15.72 3.09
CA SER A 150 0.42 -17.16 2.90
C SER A 150 1.84 -17.57 3.34
#